data_80727ba4f026f457e6a6bff545dc9f62
#
_entry.id   80727ba4f026f457e6a6bff545dc9f62
#
_cell.length_a   1.000
_cell.length_b   1.000
_cell.length_c   1.000
_cell.angle_alpha   90.00
_cell.angle_beta   90.00
_cell.angle_gamma   90.00
#
_symmetry.space_group_name_H-M   'P 1'
#
loop_
_entity.id
_entity.type
_entity.pdbx_description
1 polymer ?
#
loop_
_entity_poly.entity_id
_entity_poly.type
_entity_poly.pdbx_seq_one_letter_code
_entity_poly.pdbx_strand_id
1 'polypeptide(L)'
;MAINITVITTANRARRFVQADGAAIEPIVDSLNRSSQLFAGKPLIIGSAAHTEVFSTASVACVEFETDGDLSDHMASPMNLVLTALSPQELTVPFEGVIEGEHFKVRIDFFFTGGYVLHTRAEGVRKAVLAERLMNLTSFLERPVMNYRLPQGGIGLMNPHAISRFLLTPGVADLPRDAWLAEPA
;
A
#
# COMPACT_ATOMS: atom_id res chain seq x y z
N MET A 1 1.67 8.25 -23.96
CA MET A 1 1.75 7.78 -22.55
C MET A 1 0.76 6.64 -22.42
N ALA A 2 1.15 5.52 -21.86
CA ALA A 2 0.25 4.43 -21.51
C ALA A 2 0.25 4.23 -20.01
N ILE A 3 -0.86 3.78 -19.43
CA ILE A 3 -0.93 3.42 -18.03
C ILE A 3 -1.29 1.93 -17.90
N ASN A 4 -0.48 1.18 -17.16
CA ASN A 4 -0.75 -0.19 -16.79
C ASN A 4 -1.44 -0.20 -15.43
N ILE A 5 -2.52 -0.94 -15.29
CA ILE A 5 -3.29 -1.08 -14.06
C ILE A 5 -3.27 -2.56 -13.67
N THR A 6 -2.80 -2.85 -12.47
CA THR A 6 -2.85 -4.21 -11.93
C THR A 6 -3.77 -4.24 -10.71
N VAL A 7 -4.85 -4.97 -10.78
CA VAL A 7 -5.74 -5.24 -9.64
C VAL A 7 -5.32 -6.56 -9.00
N ILE A 8 -4.91 -6.51 -7.75
CA ILE A 8 -4.49 -7.69 -6.97
C ILE A 8 -5.60 -7.99 -5.96
N THR A 9 -6.12 -9.21 -6.02
CA THR A 9 -7.16 -9.66 -5.09
C THR A 9 -6.54 -10.18 -3.78
N THR A 10 -7.35 -10.23 -2.74
CA THR A 10 -6.95 -10.80 -1.44
C THR A 10 -6.49 -12.26 -1.57
N ALA A 11 -7.00 -13.01 -2.55
CA ALA A 11 -6.61 -14.38 -2.86
C ALA A 11 -5.34 -14.50 -3.74
N ASN A 12 -4.53 -13.45 -3.83
CA ASN A 12 -3.29 -13.40 -4.61
C ASN A 12 -3.50 -13.69 -6.12
N ARG A 13 -4.58 -13.14 -6.69
CA ARG A 13 -4.85 -13.20 -8.13
C ARG A 13 -4.70 -11.81 -8.72
N ALA A 14 -3.86 -11.66 -9.74
CA ALA A 14 -3.63 -10.41 -10.42
C ALA A 14 -4.39 -10.36 -11.74
N ARG A 15 -5.05 -9.23 -12.01
CA ARG A 15 -5.66 -8.87 -13.30
C ARG A 15 -4.97 -7.63 -13.83
N ARG A 16 -4.50 -7.66 -15.05
CA ARG A 16 -3.76 -6.56 -15.68
C ARG A 16 -4.56 -5.95 -16.81
N PHE A 17 -4.55 -4.63 -16.87
CA PHE A 17 -5.23 -3.83 -17.88
C PHE A 17 -4.24 -2.76 -18.37
N VAL A 18 -4.41 -2.35 -19.63
CA VAL A 18 -3.62 -1.31 -20.27
C VAL A 18 -4.56 -0.27 -20.85
N GLN A 19 -4.31 1.00 -20.55
CA GLN A 19 -4.94 2.12 -21.23
C GLN A 19 -3.88 2.91 -21.98
N ALA A 20 -4.00 2.96 -23.29
CA ALA A 20 -3.06 3.67 -24.18
C ALA A 20 -3.65 4.98 -24.75
N ASP A 21 -4.96 5.19 -24.65
CA ASP A 21 -5.61 6.42 -25.09
C ASP A 21 -5.42 7.52 -24.04
N GLY A 22 -4.72 8.58 -24.43
CA GLY A 22 -4.41 9.71 -23.55
C GLY A 22 -5.65 10.36 -22.95
N ALA A 23 -6.75 10.49 -23.70
CA ALA A 23 -7.99 11.08 -23.20
C ALA A 23 -8.68 10.19 -22.14
N ALA A 24 -8.47 8.88 -22.20
CA ALA A 24 -9.02 7.93 -21.22
C ALA A 24 -8.10 7.73 -20.00
N ILE A 25 -6.86 8.20 -20.04
CA ILE A 25 -5.91 8.14 -18.91
C ILE A 25 -6.24 9.21 -17.86
N GLU A 26 -6.63 10.41 -18.28
CA GLU A 26 -6.92 11.54 -17.39
C GLU A 26 -7.94 11.18 -16.29
N PRO A 27 -9.10 10.56 -16.57
CA PRO A 27 -10.03 10.11 -15.53
C PRO A 27 -9.44 9.08 -14.55
N ILE A 28 -8.48 8.24 -15.01
CA ILE A 28 -7.80 7.27 -14.16
C ILE A 28 -6.87 7.99 -13.18
N VAL A 29 -6.06 8.93 -13.69
CA VAL A 29 -5.17 9.77 -12.87
C VAL A 29 -5.97 10.61 -11.88
N ASP A 30 -7.08 11.20 -12.32
CA ASP A 30 -8.00 11.93 -11.43
C ASP A 30 -8.58 11.06 -10.31
N SER A 31 -8.76 9.76 -10.55
CA SER A 31 -9.20 8.83 -9.52
C SER A 31 -8.16 8.63 -8.41
N LEU A 32 -6.87 8.80 -8.72
CA LEU A 32 -5.79 8.75 -7.72
C LEU A 32 -5.92 9.90 -6.71
N ASN A 33 -6.32 11.09 -7.17
CA ASN A 33 -6.56 12.26 -6.31
C ASN A 33 -7.74 12.03 -5.34
N ARG A 34 -8.64 11.10 -5.69
CA ARG A 34 -9.80 10.68 -4.87
C ARG A 34 -9.64 9.27 -4.35
N SER A 35 -8.39 8.81 -4.18
CA SER A 35 -8.06 7.43 -3.81
C SER A 35 -8.74 6.96 -2.52
N SER A 36 -9.01 7.88 -1.57
CA SER A 36 -9.77 7.58 -0.34
C SER A 36 -11.17 7.00 -0.60
N GLN A 37 -11.74 7.20 -1.80
CA GLN A 37 -13.04 6.67 -2.18
C GLN A 37 -12.95 5.32 -2.92
N LEU A 38 -11.75 4.90 -3.33
CA LEU A 38 -11.56 3.70 -4.15
C LEU A 38 -12.09 2.44 -3.45
N PHE A 39 -11.91 2.34 -2.14
CA PHE A 39 -12.36 1.20 -1.34
C PHE A 39 -13.60 1.51 -0.47
N ALA A 40 -14.28 2.64 -0.69
CA ALA A 40 -15.40 3.10 0.12
C ALA A 40 -16.74 2.40 -0.21
N GLY A 41 -16.71 1.10 -0.43
CA GLY A 41 -17.92 0.28 -0.59
C GLY A 41 -18.50 0.24 -2.00
N LYS A 42 -18.00 1.02 -2.97
CA LYS A 42 -18.39 0.93 -4.38
C LYS A 42 -17.48 -0.06 -5.11
N PRO A 43 -18.04 -0.95 -5.97
CA PRO A 43 -17.21 -1.85 -6.75
C PRO A 43 -16.28 -1.08 -7.70
N LEU A 44 -15.07 -1.60 -7.90
CA LEU A 44 -14.17 -1.13 -8.94
C LEU A 44 -14.61 -1.74 -10.27
N ILE A 45 -14.86 -0.90 -11.26
CA ILE A 45 -15.31 -1.33 -12.58
C ILE A 45 -14.25 -0.95 -13.61
N ILE A 46 -13.77 -1.92 -14.37
CA ILE A 46 -12.82 -1.71 -15.46
C ILE A 46 -13.42 -2.31 -16.73
N GLY A 47 -13.68 -1.44 -17.72
CA GLY A 47 -14.34 -1.81 -18.97
C GLY A 47 -13.43 -1.70 -20.17
N SER A 48 -13.67 -2.56 -21.17
CA SER A 48 -13.12 -2.49 -22.52
C SER A 48 -14.23 -2.72 -23.55
N ALA A 49 -13.91 -2.58 -24.85
CA ALA A 49 -14.86 -2.92 -25.91
C ALA A 49 -15.27 -4.41 -25.91
N ALA A 50 -14.42 -5.30 -25.39
CA ALA A 50 -14.64 -6.73 -25.39
C ALA A 50 -15.40 -7.23 -24.15
N HIS A 51 -15.14 -6.64 -22.97
CA HIS A 51 -15.72 -7.09 -21.69
C HIS A 51 -15.60 -6.03 -20.62
N THR A 52 -16.36 -6.20 -19.55
CA THR A 52 -16.29 -5.37 -18.33
C THR A 52 -16.06 -6.28 -17.12
N GLU A 53 -15.05 -5.95 -16.32
CA GLU A 53 -14.81 -6.64 -15.06
C GLU A 53 -15.27 -5.75 -13.89
N VAL A 54 -15.93 -6.37 -12.91
CA VAL A 54 -16.42 -5.72 -11.71
C VAL A 54 -15.79 -6.41 -10.50
N PHE A 55 -15.05 -5.65 -9.71
CA PHE A 55 -14.37 -6.14 -8.53
C PHE A 55 -15.13 -5.68 -7.27
N SER A 56 -15.47 -6.63 -6.41
CA SER A 56 -15.91 -6.29 -5.05
C SER A 56 -14.74 -5.69 -4.27
N THR A 57 -14.94 -4.54 -3.64
CA THR A 57 -13.91 -3.88 -2.83
C THR A 57 -13.40 -4.78 -1.69
N ALA A 58 -14.26 -5.63 -1.12
CA ALA A 58 -13.86 -6.60 -0.10
C ALA A 58 -12.86 -7.66 -0.60
N SER A 59 -12.81 -7.91 -1.92
CA SER A 59 -11.88 -8.87 -2.54
C SER A 59 -10.64 -8.23 -3.13
N VAL A 60 -10.53 -6.89 -3.15
CA VAL A 60 -9.35 -6.18 -3.67
C VAL A 60 -8.39 -5.91 -2.52
N ALA A 61 -7.16 -6.39 -2.67
CA ALA A 61 -6.05 -6.08 -1.76
C ALA A 61 -5.36 -4.79 -2.17
N CYS A 62 -4.95 -4.70 -3.46
CA CYS A 62 -4.22 -3.55 -3.98
C CYS A 62 -4.65 -3.24 -5.42
N VAL A 63 -4.48 -1.98 -5.81
CA VAL A 63 -4.52 -1.53 -7.21
C VAL A 63 -3.21 -0.80 -7.48
N GLU A 64 -2.47 -1.26 -8.49
CA GLU A 64 -1.17 -0.71 -8.86
C GLU A 64 -1.27 -0.01 -10.21
N PHE A 65 -0.56 1.11 -10.33
CA PHE A 65 -0.51 1.96 -11.52
C PHE A 65 0.94 2.18 -11.92
N GLU A 66 1.28 1.77 -13.14
CA GLU A 66 2.59 1.95 -13.73
C GLU A 66 2.46 2.76 -15.02
N THR A 67 3.33 3.75 -15.21
CA THR A 67 3.36 4.59 -16.40
C THR A 67 4.78 5.14 -16.60
N ASP A 68 5.11 5.56 -17.82
CA ASP A 68 6.34 6.29 -18.15
C ASP A 68 6.32 7.74 -17.58
N GLY A 69 5.18 8.22 -17.11
CA GLY A 69 5.03 9.54 -16.49
C GLY A 69 5.30 9.51 -14.99
N ASP A 70 5.56 10.71 -14.43
CA ASP A 70 5.71 10.88 -12.99
C ASP A 70 4.35 10.91 -12.30
N LEU A 71 4.12 10.00 -11.36
CA LEU A 71 2.92 9.93 -10.52
C LEU A 71 3.20 10.42 -9.08
N SER A 72 4.38 10.98 -8.80
CA SER A 72 4.79 11.36 -7.43
C SER A 72 3.86 12.38 -6.78
N ASP A 73 3.27 13.28 -7.55
CA ASP A 73 2.32 14.31 -7.06
C ASP A 73 1.02 13.70 -6.53
N HIS A 74 0.70 12.46 -6.93
CA HIS A 74 -0.47 11.71 -6.45
C HIS A 74 -0.17 10.87 -5.20
N MET A 75 1.08 10.88 -4.73
CA MET A 75 1.53 10.19 -3.53
C MET A 75 1.49 11.10 -2.30
N ALA A 76 0.36 11.67 -1.97
CA ALA A 76 0.22 12.40 -0.71
C ALA A 76 0.47 11.47 0.47
N SER A 77 1.65 11.56 1.09
CA SER A 77 1.93 10.92 2.36
C SER A 77 1.72 11.92 3.49
N PRO A 78 0.59 11.89 4.21
CA PRO A 78 0.32 12.84 5.27
C PRO A 78 1.22 12.69 6.51
N MET A 79 2.15 11.73 6.49
CA MET A 79 2.90 11.33 7.69
C MET A 79 4.43 11.39 7.56
N ASN A 80 4.98 12.00 6.52
CA ASN A 80 6.43 11.90 6.23
C ASN A 80 6.93 10.42 6.23
N LEU A 81 6.03 9.50 5.96
CA LEU A 81 6.27 8.07 5.87
C LEU A 81 6.12 7.64 4.43
N VAL A 82 7.17 7.11 3.86
CA VAL A 82 7.15 6.54 2.51
C VAL A 82 7.15 5.01 2.64
N LEU A 83 6.07 4.39 2.13
CA LEU A 83 6.04 2.94 1.93
C LEU A 83 6.55 2.63 0.52
N THR A 84 7.45 1.65 0.41
CA THR A 84 7.91 1.12 -0.88
C THR A 84 7.75 -0.39 -0.88
N ALA A 85 7.10 -0.96 -1.88
CA ALA A 85 7.01 -2.41 -2.03
C ALA A 85 8.41 -2.99 -2.24
N LEU A 86 8.68 -4.13 -1.61
CA LEU A 86 9.94 -4.85 -1.78
C LEU A 86 9.87 -5.73 -3.02
N SER A 87 10.93 -5.69 -3.82
CA SER A 87 11.10 -6.61 -4.95
C SER A 87 11.38 -8.04 -4.44
N PRO A 88 11.17 -9.08 -5.29
CA PRO A 88 11.51 -10.45 -4.93
C PRO A 88 12.99 -10.62 -4.54
N GLN A 89 13.90 -9.85 -5.15
CA GLN A 89 15.33 -9.88 -4.82
C GLN A 89 15.60 -9.34 -3.41
N GLU A 90 14.94 -8.24 -3.02
CA GLU A 90 15.08 -7.67 -1.67
C GLU A 90 14.53 -8.59 -0.58
N LEU A 91 13.59 -9.47 -0.91
CA LEU A 91 13.05 -10.45 0.04
C LEU A 91 14.01 -11.61 0.34
N THR A 92 15.01 -11.84 -0.51
CA THR A 92 16.01 -12.92 -0.32
C THR A 92 17.16 -12.50 0.59
N VAL A 93 17.28 -11.22 0.92
CA VAL A 93 18.34 -10.65 1.76
C VAL A 93 17.77 -10.36 3.15
N PRO A 94 18.52 -10.64 4.24
CA PRO A 94 18.12 -10.24 5.58
C PRO A 94 17.83 -8.74 5.64
N PHE A 95 16.71 -8.35 6.22
CA PHE A 95 16.33 -6.95 6.33
C PHE A 95 17.09 -6.29 7.48
N GLU A 96 17.90 -5.31 7.15
CA GLU A 96 18.59 -4.47 8.12
C GLU A 96 17.73 -3.22 8.41
N GLY A 97 16.99 -3.27 9.51
CA GLY A 97 16.23 -2.13 10.01
C GLY A 97 17.16 -1.13 10.69
N VAL A 98 16.86 0.16 10.53
CA VAL A 98 17.60 1.24 11.19
C VAL A 98 16.60 2.07 11.98
N ILE A 99 16.90 2.29 13.27
CA ILE A 99 16.25 3.29 14.09
C ILE A 99 17.38 4.12 14.68
N GLU A 100 17.76 5.20 14.00
CA GLU A 100 18.88 6.06 14.38
C GLU A 100 18.42 7.51 14.47
N GLY A 101 18.38 8.03 15.69
CA GLY A 101 17.92 9.39 15.97
C GLY A 101 16.48 9.61 15.48
N GLU A 102 16.31 10.56 14.57
CA GLU A 102 15.02 10.89 13.98
C GLU A 102 14.66 10.02 12.76
N HIS A 103 15.63 9.33 12.15
CA HIS A 103 15.41 8.50 10.96
C HIS A 103 15.02 7.08 11.34
N PHE A 104 14.10 6.51 10.60
CA PHE A 104 13.77 5.09 10.75
C PHE A 104 13.61 4.42 9.38
N LYS A 105 13.95 3.14 9.35
CA LYS A 105 13.74 2.21 8.25
C LYS A 105 13.26 0.90 8.83
N VAL A 106 12.03 0.52 8.55
CA VAL A 106 11.40 -0.71 9.04
C VAL A 106 10.74 -1.45 7.91
N ARG A 107 10.72 -2.77 7.99
CA ARG A 107 9.90 -3.61 7.10
C ARG A 107 8.51 -3.76 7.69
N ILE A 108 7.49 -3.64 6.85
CA ILE A 108 6.11 -3.91 7.20
C ILE A 108 5.56 -4.91 6.21
N ASP A 109 5.17 -6.08 6.70
CA ASP A 109 4.53 -7.12 5.92
C ASP A 109 3.02 -7.08 6.20
N PHE A 110 2.21 -6.76 5.19
CA PHE A 110 0.76 -6.70 5.28
C PHE A 110 0.16 -8.01 4.77
N PHE A 111 -0.55 -8.71 5.63
CA PHE A 111 -1.22 -9.98 5.32
C PHE A 111 -2.70 -9.73 5.08
N PHE A 112 -3.18 -10.10 3.90
CA PHE A 112 -4.58 -9.92 3.52
C PHE A 112 -5.40 -11.18 3.81
N THR A 113 -6.69 -11.00 4.02
CA THR A 113 -7.62 -12.06 4.46
C THR A 113 -7.65 -13.29 3.55
N GLY A 114 -7.36 -13.14 2.26
CA GLY A 114 -7.34 -14.22 1.26
C GLY A 114 -5.96 -14.85 1.02
N GLY A 115 -4.93 -14.48 1.81
CA GLY A 115 -3.59 -15.07 1.73
C GLY A 115 -2.57 -14.28 0.90
N TYR A 116 -2.95 -13.18 0.26
CA TYR A 116 -1.98 -12.27 -0.35
C TYR A 116 -1.12 -11.60 0.73
N VAL A 117 0.15 -11.40 0.47
CA VAL A 117 1.08 -10.67 1.34
C VAL A 117 1.78 -9.58 0.54
N LEU A 118 1.68 -8.34 0.98
CA LEU A 118 2.45 -7.22 0.47
C LEU A 118 3.60 -6.92 1.44
N HIS A 119 4.82 -7.08 0.95
CA HIS A 119 6.03 -6.75 1.69
C HIS A 119 6.46 -5.34 1.35
N THR A 120 6.63 -4.49 2.36
CA THR A 120 7.02 -3.10 2.17
C THR A 120 8.18 -2.71 3.07
N ARG A 121 8.91 -1.69 2.64
CA ARG A 121 9.86 -0.93 3.45
C ARG A 121 9.21 0.42 3.76
N ALA A 122 9.18 0.77 5.03
CA ALA A 122 8.75 2.07 5.52
C ALA A 122 9.96 2.89 5.92
N GLU A 123 10.11 4.08 5.36
CA GLU A 123 11.19 5.00 5.65
C GLU A 123 10.60 6.37 5.99
N GLY A 124 11.20 7.06 6.96
CA GLY A 124 10.71 8.37 7.35
C GLY A 124 11.56 9.04 8.42
N VAL A 125 11.09 10.23 8.81
CA VAL A 125 11.70 11.04 9.87
C VAL A 125 10.72 11.11 11.05
N ARG A 126 11.19 10.68 12.21
CA ARG A 126 10.44 10.72 13.47
C ARG A 126 10.52 12.13 14.05
N LYS A 127 9.45 12.91 13.96
CA LYS A 127 9.33 14.19 14.69
C LYS A 127 8.73 13.93 16.06
N ALA A 128 9.28 14.56 17.13
CA ALA A 128 8.87 14.32 18.51
C ALA A 128 7.35 14.42 18.76
N VAL A 129 6.67 15.35 18.08
CA VAL A 129 5.19 15.53 18.19
C VAL A 129 4.41 14.46 17.41
N LEU A 130 5.03 13.83 16.42
CA LEU A 130 4.44 12.75 15.61
C LEU A 130 4.70 11.38 16.23
N ALA A 131 5.65 11.23 17.15
CA ALA A 131 6.00 9.96 17.78
C ALA A 131 4.78 9.30 18.42
N GLU A 132 3.95 10.05 19.16
CA GLU A 132 2.72 9.51 19.77
C GLU A 132 1.67 9.08 18.74
N ARG A 133 1.57 9.77 17.59
CA ARG A 133 0.61 9.44 16.53
C ARG A 133 1.12 8.33 15.61
N LEU A 134 2.42 8.25 15.38
CA LEU A 134 3.04 7.17 14.61
C LEU A 134 3.03 5.84 15.39
N MET A 135 3.01 5.92 16.70
CA MET A 135 2.90 4.77 17.61
C MET A 135 1.47 4.23 17.72
N ASN A 136 0.48 4.90 17.15
CA ASN A 136 -0.86 4.32 17.05
C ASN A 136 -0.88 3.28 15.90
N LEU A 137 -0.44 2.07 16.21
CA LEU A 137 -0.38 0.95 15.27
C LEU A 137 -1.73 0.68 14.59
N THR A 138 -2.83 0.93 15.30
CA THR A 138 -4.18 0.71 14.77
C THR A 138 -4.53 1.69 13.66
N SER A 139 -3.90 2.87 13.63
CA SER A 139 -4.18 3.90 12.63
C SER A 139 -3.94 3.44 11.18
N PHE A 140 -3.11 2.42 10.95
CA PHE A 140 -2.93 1.82 9.64
C PHE A 140 -4.22 1.15 9.13
N LEU A 141 -4.96 0.49 10.02
CA LEU A 141 -6.18 -0.25 9.67
C LEU A 141 -7.41 0.66 9.57
N GLU A 142 -7.34 1.85 10.15
CA GLU A 142 -8.46 2.82 10.18
C GLU A 142 -8.50 3.73 8.93
N ARG A 143 -7.48 3.66 8.07
CA ARG A 143 -7.38 4.49 6.88
C ARG A 143 -8.30 3.99 5.78
N PRO A 144 -8.87 4.90 4.97
CA PRO A 144 -9.65 4.50 3.79
C PRO A 144 -8.77 3.89 2.69
N VAL A 145 -7.50 4.26 2.63
CA VAL A 145 -6.50 3.80 1.66
C VAL A 145 -5.10 4.06 2.20
N MET A 146 -4.13 3.24 1.79
CA MET A 146 -2.70 3.51 1.97
C MET A 146 -1.98 3.43 0.63
N ASN A 147 -1.09 4.40 0.38
CA ASN A 147 -0.30 4.49 -0.83
C ASN A 147 1.08 3.88 -0.59
N TYR A 148 1.65 3.24 -1.61
CA TYR A 148 3.03 2.76 -1.62
C TYR A 148 3.66 2.94 -2.99
N ARG A 149 5.00 3.04 -3.02
CA ARG A 149 5.78 3.07 -4.26
C ARG A 149 6.03 1.66 -4.76
N LEU A 150 6.03 1.49 -6.07
CA LEU A 150 6.47 0.26 -6.71
C LEU A 150 7.99 0.29 -6.93
N PRO A 151 8.72 -0.85 -6.83
CA PRO A 151 10.18 -0.88 -7.00
C PRO A 151 10.65 -0.43 -8.39
N GLN A 152 9.84 -0.71 -9.41
CA GLN A 152 10.11 -0.34 -10.81
C GLN A 152 9.60 1.05 -11.21
N GLY A 153 9.01 1.78 -10.28
CA GLY A 153 8.29 3.03 -10.52
C GLY A 153 6.78 2.83 -10.60
N GLY A 154 6.03 3.88 -10.27
CA GLY A 154 4.57 3.84 -10.17
C GLY A 154 4.06 3.83 -8.73
N ILE A 155 2.76 3.72 -8.59
CA ILE A 155 2.03 3.84 -7.32
C ILE A 155 1.14 2.62 -7.11
N GLY A 156 1.14 2.09 -5.88
CA GLY A 156 0.15 1.15 -5.40
C GLY A 156 -0.80 1.79 -4.38
N LEU A 157 -2.06 1.45 -4.47
CA LEU A 157 -3.11 1.77 -3.51
C LEU A 157 -3.53 0.50 -2.81
N MET A 158 -3.31 0.43 -1.49
CA MET A 158 -3.64 -0.72 -0.64
C MET A 158 -4.95 -0.47 0.08
N ASN A 159 -5.77 -1.52 0.18
CA ASN A 159 -7.03 -1.54 0.92
C ASN A 159 -6.81 -1.98 2.37
N PRO A 160 -6.79 -1.06 3.36
CA PRO A 160 -6.55 -1.43 4.76
C PRO A 160 -7.64 -2.33 5.34
N HIS A 161 -8.88 -2.21 4.86
CA HIS A 161 -10.02 -3.01 5.33
C HIS A 161 -9.95 -4.49 4.94
N ALA A 162 -9.07 -4.83 3.98
CA ALA A 162 -8.81 -6.22 3.59
C ALA A 162 -7.61 -6.84 4.33
N ILE A 163 -6.89 -6.07 5.16
CA ILE A 163 -5.74 -6.54 5.93
C ILE A 163 -6.25 -7.32 7.15
N SER A 164 -5.73 -8.53 7.35
CA SER A 164 -5.99 -9.36 8.53
C SER A 164 -5.03 -9.06 9.68
N ARG A 165 -3.77 -8.79 9.35
CA ARG A 165 -2.69 -8.41 10.28
C ARG A 165 -1.53 -7.78 9.54
N PHE A 166 -0.63 -7.12 10.26
CA PHE A 166 0.67 -6.72 9.73
C PHE A 166 1.78 -7.01 10.74
N LEU A 167 3.00 -7.18 10.24
CA LEU A 167 4.20 -7.47 11.01
C LEU A 167 5.23 -6.38 10.77
N LEU A 168 5.82 -5.85 11.84
CA LEU A 168 6.92 -4.88 11.78
C LEU A 168 8.24 -5.55 12.14
N THR A 169 9.28 -5.25 11.36
CA THR A 169 10.65 -5.71 11.63
C THR A 169 11.63 -4.54 11.42
N PRO A 170 12.42 -4.17 12.46
CA PRO A 170 12.36 -4.65 13.82
C PRO A 170 11.05 -4.30 14.52
N GLY A 171 10.74 -4.94 15.64
CA GLY A 171 9.57 -4.65 16.46
C GLY A 171 9.60 -3.25 17.06
N VAL A 172 8.47 -2.78 17.54
CA VAL A 172 8.31 -1.46 18.16
C VAL A 172 8.80 -1.53 19.63
N ALA A 173 9.70 -0.60 20.00
CA ALA A 173 10.24 -0.58 21.35
C ALA A 173 9.20 -0.14 22.41
N ASP A 174 8.35 0.84 22.06
CA ASP A 174 7.33 1.38 22.96
C ASP A 174 5.95 0.86 22.51
N LEU A 175 5.50 -0.22 23.11
CA LEU A 175 4.18 -0.79 22.84
C LEU A 175 3.08 -0.05 23.63
N PRO A 176 1.82 -0.02 23.12
CA PRO A 176 0.67 0.43 23.89
C PRO A 176 0.56 -0.31 25.24
N ARG A 177 0.00 0.35 26.27
CA ARG A 177 -0.10 -0.24 27.61
C ARG A 177 -0.96 -1.49 27.70
N ASP A 178 -1.87 -1.64 26.77
CA ASP A 178 -2.78 -2.78 26.62
C ASP A 178 -2.26 -3.87 25.66
N ALA A 179 -1.03 -3.71 25.15
CA ALA A 179 -0.42 -4.74 24.32
C ALA A 179 -0.06 -5.98 25.15
N TRP A 180 -0.27 -7.14 24.56
CA TRP A 180 0.13 -8.41 25.15
C TRP A 180 1.57 -8.73 24.75
N LEU A 181 2.40 -9.08 25.73
CA LEU A 181 3.78 -9.51 25.52
C LEU A 181 3.82 -11.04 25.47
N ALA A 182 4.15 -11.59 24.30
CA ALA A 182 4.31 -13.02 24.06
C ALA A 182 5.30 -13.27 22.93
N GLU A 183 6.01 -14.38 23.02
CA GLU A 183 6.90 -14.85 21.95
C GLU A 183 6.13 -15.80 21.01
N PRO A 184 6.46 -15.80 19.70
CA PRO A 184 5.92 -16.79 18.77
C PRO A 184 6.32 -18.20 19.19
N ALA A 185 5.39 -19.15 19.12
CA ALA A 185 5.63 -20.55 19.42
C ALA A 185 6.34 -21.27 18.27
#